data_64d36e8540f4d4e6f313358b2708c153
#
_entry.id   64d36e8540f4d4e6f313358b2708c153
#
_cell.length_a   1.000
_cell.length_b   1.000
_cell.length_c   1.000
_cell.angle_alpha   90.00
_cell.angle_beta   90.00
_cell.angle_gamma   90.00
#
_symmetry.space_group_name_H-M   'P 1'
#
loop_
_entity.id
_entity.type
_entity.pdbx_description
1 polymer ?
#
loop_
_entity_poly.entity_id
_entity_poly.type
_entity_poly.pdbx_seq_one_letter_code
_entity_poly.pdbx_strand_id
1 'polypeptide(L)'
;MFKNNTLSLAIISALSVFALTGCGGGGGSNTTPAPVTPPTSSTPTWTAGVFEPSDELKNFCENPRTGNDPFNNNEPYPDQAGSALYEKLWLRSWSDETYLWYDEIADNDPESFDTVADYFAQLKTEELTDSGAKKDNFHFSEPSEDYFQEAQSGVTSGYGINWAFIGDSADRILRVAYLEDDSPASQIGFQRGDTVLEVDGVSINTNTQAGIDTLNEGLFSPTNGDSHTIVVRSNDGTEKTFNVTAGNIEQTPVQNVKTIVTSNNTRVGYMQFNSHIG
;
A
#
# COMPACT_ATOMS: atom_id res chain seq x y z
N MET A 1 -37.41 -6.90 -36.44
CA MET A 1 -38.19 -5.68 -36.59
C MET A 1 -38.77 -5.30 -35.22
N PHE A 2 -37.98 -4.61 -34.38
CA PHE A 2 -38.49 -3.94 -33.17
C PHE A 2 -37.69 -2.64 -32.98
N LYS A 3 -38.47 -1.56 -32.78
CA LYS A 3 -38.07 -0.17 -32.82
C LYS A 3 -37.35 0.28 -31.54
N ASN A 4 -36.32 1.09 -31.75
CA ASN A 4 -35.68 1.93 -30.72
C ASN A 4 -36.68 2.97 -30.15
N ASN A 5 -36.67 3.13 -28.84
CA ASN A 5 -37.20 4.31 -28.19
C ASN A 5 -36.10 4.90 -27.25
N THR A 6 -35.49 5.94 -27.76
CA THR A 6 -34.65 6.84 -27.00
C THR A 6 -35.52 7.80 -26.22
N LEU A 7 -35.40 7.80 -24.87
CA LEU A 7 -36.00 8.80 -24.00
C LEU A 7 -34.89 9.76 -23.57
N SER A 8 -34.93 10.96 -24.17
CA SER A 8 -34.05 12.07 -23.76
C SER A 8 -34.69 12.79 -22.58
N LEU A 9 -34.03 12.80 -21.45
CA LEU A 9 -34.41 13.62 -20.28
C LEU A 9 -33.54 14.87 -20.28
N ALA A 10 -34.11 15.99 -20.65
CA ALA A 10 -33.48 17.30 -20.53
C ALA A 10 -33.68 17.85 -19.10
N ILE A 11 -32.60 18.04 -18.38
CA ILE A 11 -32.60 18.77 -17.11
C ILE A 11 -32.15 20.19 -17.37
N ILE A 12 -33.10 21.12 -17.19
CA ILE A 12 -32.88 22.56 -17.25
C ILE A 12 -32.32 23.00 -15.89
N SER A 13 -31.06 23.44 -15.87
CA SER A 13 -30.45 24.08 -14.70
C SER A 13 -30.71 25.59 -14.78
N ALA A 14 -31.46 26.12 -13.85
CA ALA A 14 -31.67 27.55 -13.66
C ALA A 14 -30.43 28.17 -12.99
N LEU A 15 -29.71 29.02 -13.71
CA LEU A 15 -28.68 29.89 -13.15
C LEU A 15 -29.38 31.06 -12.43
N SER A 16 -29.22 31.17 -11.13
CA SER A 16 -29.57 32.38 -10.37
C SER A 16 -28.31 33.24 -10.23
N VAL A 17 -28.25 34.31 -11.04
CA VAL A 17 -27.24 35.35 -10.91
C VAL A 17 -27.73 36.34 -9.85
N PHE A 18 -27.06 36.42 -8.71
CA PHE A 18 -27.22 37.54 -7.77
C PHE A 18 -26.15 38.59 -8.06
N ALA A 19 -26.56 39.68 -8.74
CA ALA A 19 -25.79 40.87 -8.82
C ALA A 19 -26.05 41.74 -7.59
N LEU A 20 -25.04 41.91 -6.73
CA LEU A 20 -25.03 42.92 -5.66
C LEU A 20 -24.22 44.13 -6.17
N THR A 21 -24.94 45.14 -6.66
CA THR A 21 -24.41 46.50 -6.89
C THR A 21 -24.44 47.24 -5.58
N GLY A 22 -23.31 47.42 -4.94
CA GLY A 22 -23.08 48.36 -3.86
C GLY A 22 -22.28 49.56 -4.33
N CYS A 23 -22.97 50.67 -4.56
CA CYS A 23 -22.35 51.94 -4.86
C CYS A 23 -22.03 52.69 -3.57
N GLY A 24 -20.79 53.13 -3.38
CA GLY A 24 -20.40 53.98 -2.26
C GLY A 24 -19.04 54.62 -2.57
N GLY A 25 -19.06 55.88 -2.92
CA GLY A 25 -17.94 56.65 -3.43
C GLY A 25 -16.94 57.13 -2.38
N GLY A 26 -15.82 57.57 -2.86
CA GLY A 26 -15.03 58.63 -2.23
C GLY A 26 -13.57 58.33 -1.94
N GLY A 27 -12.67 59.01 -2.61
CA GLY A 27 -11.37 59.38 -2.07
C GLY A 27 -10.18 58.58 -2.59
N GLY A 28 -9.49 59.15 -3.60
CA GLY A 28 -8.22 58.65 -4.10
C GLY A 28 -7.10 58.68 -3.06
N SER A 29 -6.36 57.62 -3.03
CA SER A 29 -4.94 57.57 -2.63
C SER A 29 -4.33 56.43 -3.40
N ASN A 30 -3.46 56.74 -4.31
CA ASN A 30 -2.57 55.77 -4.96
C ASN A 30 -1.60 55.22 -3.93
N THR A 31 -2.00 54.20 -3.21
CA THR A 31 -1.08 53.33 -2.50
C THR A 31 -0.86 52.09 -3.36
N THR A 32 0.31 52.03 -3.97
CA THR A 32 0.87 50.82 -4.54
C THR A 32 0.69 49.71 -3.48
N PRO A 33 0.05 48.56 -3.79
CA PRO A 33 0.01 47.46 -2.85
C PRO A 33 1.45 47.10 -2.47
N ALA A 34 1.76 47.08 -1.19
CA ALA A 34 3.03 46.55 -0.71
C ALA A 34 3.19 45.13 -1.27
N PRO A 35 4.40 44.74 -1.67
CA PRO A 35 4.64 43.34 -2.03
C PRO A 35 4.20 42.49 -0.88
N VAL A 36 3.22 41.59 -1.08
CA VAL A 36 2.91 40.53 -0.14
C VAL A 36 4.17 39.67 -0.09
N THR A 37 4.95 39.85 0.95
CA THR A 37 6.01 38.90 1.30
C THR A 37 5.33 37.54 1.42
N PRO A 38 5.80 36.50 0.68
CA PRO A 38 5.33 35.16 0.93
C PRO A 38 5.48 34.88 2.43
N PRO A 39 4.56 34.17 3.08
CA PRO A 39 4.75 33.80 4.47
C PRO A 39 6.12 33.14 4.58
N THR A 40 6.94 33.66 5.46
CA THR A 40 8.23 33.06 5.81
C THR A 40 7.86 31.66 6.34
N SER A 41 8.13 30.63 5.57
CA SER A 41 7.91 29.25 6.00
C SER A 41 8.83 29.07 7.22
N SER A 42 8.25 29.19 8.39
CA SER A 42 8.94 28.81 9.62
C SER A 42 9.26 27.33 9.47
N THR A 43 10.52 26.95 9.62
CA THR A 43 10.91 25.55 9.69
C THR A 43 10.04 24.90 10.76
N PRO A 44 9.33 23.81 10.47
CA PRO A 44 8.51 23.16 11.49
C PRO A 44 9.41 22.66 12.59
N THR A 45 8.92 22.70 13.81
CA THR A 45 9.67 22.24 14.98
C THR A 45 8.83 21.24 15.76
N TRP A 46 9.45 20.15 16.17
CA TRP A 46 8.81 19.20 17.05
C TRP A 46 8.75 19.73 18.48
N THR A 47 7.64 19.50 19.14
CA THR A 47 7.46 19.69 20.58
C THR A 47 6.66 18.54 21.14
N ALA A 48 7.17 17.86 22.16
CA ALA A 48 6.50 16.72 22.77
C ALA A 48 5.08 17.08 23.25
N GLY A 49 4.10 16.26 22.88
CA GLY A 49 2.70 16.45 23.24
C GLY A 49 1.98 17.61 22.54
N VAL A 50 2.61 18.27 21.58
CA VAL A 50 1.99 19.34 20.77
C VAL A 50 1.89 18.87 19.33
N PHE A 51 0.67 18.73 18.81
CA PHE A 51 0.38 18.27 17.46
C PHE A 51 -0.22 19.42 16.67
N GLU A 52 0.42 19.80 15.58
CA GLU A 52 -0.16 20.72 14.59
C GLU A 52 -1.17 19.96 13.74
N PRO A 53 -2.26 20.58 13.25
CA PRO A 53 -3.18 19.91 12.34
C PRO A 53 -2.46 19.32 11.13
N SER A 54 -2.73 18.06 10.79
CA SER A 54 -2.07 17.40 9.64
C SER A 54 -2.31 18.15 8.32
N ASP A 55 -3.45 18.81 8.18
CA ASP A 55 -3.80 19.65 7.01
C ASP A 55 -2.84 20.83 6.80
N GLU A 56 -2.19 21.33 7.83
CA GLU A 56 -1.23 22.43 7.74
C GLU A 56 0.18 21.94 7.34
N LEU A 57 0.44 20.67 7.55
CA LEU A 57 1.73 20.01 7.27
C LEU A 57 1.74 19.22 5.96
N LYS A 58 0.57 18.91 5.41
CA LYS A 58 0.46 18.08 4.21
C LYS A 58 1.08 18.73 2.98
N ASN A 59 1.54 17.87 2.06
CA ASN A 59 2.11 18.23 0.77
C ASN A 59 3.49 18.92 0.83
N PHE A 60 4.07 19.16 1.99
CA PHE A 60 5.44 19.63 2.11
C PHE A 60 6.40 18.46 2.05
N CYS A 61 7.06 18.28 0.90
CA CYS A 61 7.91 17.13 0.60
C CYS A 61 9.37 17.53 0.48
N GLU A 62 10.28 16.67 0.95
CA GLU A 62 11.72 16.85 0.75
C GLU A 62 12.06 16.79 -0.75
N ASN A 63 11.39 15.90 -1.46
CA ASN A 63 11.53 15.70 -2.91
C ASN A 63 10.15 15.83 -3.59
N PRO A 64 9.67 17.08 -3.86
CA PRO A 64 8.36 17.28 -4.45
C PRO A 64 8.25 16.65 -5.84
N ARG A 65 7.15 15.92 -6.07
CA ARG A 65 6.83 15.41 -7.40
C ARG A 65 6.44 16.58 -8.30
N THR A 66 6.71 16.46 -9.59
CA THR A 66 6.41 17.46 -10.60
C THR A 66 5.54 16.86 -11.69
N GLY A 67 4.80 17.72 -12.39
CA GLY A 67 3.86 17.28 -13.42
C GLY A 67 2.49 16.95 -12.84
N ASN A 68 1.79 16.03 -13.47
CA ASN A 68 0.42 15.68 -13.12
C ASN A 68 0.38 14.25 -12.51
N ASP A 69 -0.53 14.07 -11.57
CA ASP A 69 -0.79 12.80 -10.92
C ASP A 69 -1.71 11.93 -11.81
N PRO A 70 -1.19 10.87 -12.43
CA PRO A 70 -1.99 10.02 -13.32
C PRO A 70 -3.13 9.28 -12.59
N PHE A 71 -3.06 9.21 -11.27
CA PHE A 71 -4.01 8.51 -10.42
C PHE A 71 -5.06 9.43 -9.79
N ASN A 72 -4.88 10.74 -9.92
CA ASN A 72 -5.82 11.75 -9.47
C ASN A 72 -6.35 12.60 -10.64
N ASN A 73 -7.05 11.97 -11.58
CA ASN A 73 -7.63 12.61 -12.74
C ASN A 73 -6.63 13.46 -13.57
N ASN A 74 -5.35 13.12 -13.50
CA ASN A 74 -4.27 13.86 -14.16
C ASN A 74 -4.17 15.33 -13.71
N GLU A 75 -4.55 15.62 -12.45
CA GLU A 75 -4.36 16.93 -11.83
C GLU A 75 -2.89 17.14 -11.45
N PRO A 76 -2.40 18.39 -11.38
CA PRO A 76 -1.05 18.65 -10.91
C PRO A 76 -0.82 18.10 -9.50
N TYR A 77 0.37 17.54 -9.24
CA TYR A 77 0.75 17.17 -7.88
C TYR A 77 0.67 18.39 -6.96
N PRO A 78 0.06 18.25 -5.77
CA PRO A 78 -0.06 19.35 -4.81
C PRO A 78 1.23 19.62 -4.03
N ASP A 79 2.30 18.91 -4.33
CA ASP A 79 3.53 18.90 -3.57
C ASP A 79 4.20 20.27 -3.55
N GLN A 80 4.68 20.66 -2.38
CA GLN A 80 5.41 21.88 -2.11
C GLN A 80 6.81 21.53 -1.58
N ALA A 81 7.78 22.43 -1.77
CA ALA A 81 9.11 22.23 -1.21
C ALA A 81 9.06 22.27 0.33
N GLY A 82 9.53 21.22 0.94
CA GLY A 82 9.57 20.99 2.38
C GLY A 82 10.87 20.33 2.82
N SER A 83 10.75 19.37 3.71
CA SER A 83 11.87 18.56 4.20
C SER A 83 11.36 17.24 4.77
N ALA A 84 12.27 16.28 5.00
CA ALA A 84 11.94 15.04 5.71
C ALA A 84 11.29 15.28 7.09
N LEU A 85 11.63 16.40 7.76
CA LEU A 85 10.98 16.77 9.02
C LEU A 85 9.50 17.15 8.83
N TYR A 86 9.15 17.87 7.75
CA TYR A 86 7.74 18.15 7.42
C TYR A 86 6.95 16.86 7.20
N GLU A 87 7.50 15.92 6.44
CA GLU A 87 6.85 14.62 6.16
C GLU A 87 6.66 13.81 7.44
N LYS A 88 7.67 13.76 8.31
CA LYS A 88 7.59 13.08 9.60
C LYS A 88 6.56 13.72 10.53
N LEU A 89 6.54 15.04 10.62
CA LEU A 89 5.55 15.76 11.44
C LEU A 89 4.14 15.62 10.92
N TRP A 90 3.98 15.60 9.59
CA TRP A 90 2.69 15.28 8.97
C TRP A 90 2.22 13.86 9.35
N LEU A 91 3.08 12.85 9.19
CA LEU A 91 2.78 11.47 9.57
C LEU A 91 2.38 11.36 11.05
N ARG A 92 3.11 12.05 11.93
CA ARG A 92 2.84 12.11 13.36
C ARG A 92 1.45 12.66 13.66
N SER A 93 1.13 13.81 13.11
CA SER A 93 -0.18 14.46 13.33
C SER A 93 -1.31 13.66 12.70
N TRP A 94 -1.10 13.15 11.47
CA TRP A 94 -2.07 12.32 10.80
C TRP A 94 -2.35 10.99 11.56
N SER A 95 -1.32 10.39 12.14
CA SER A 95 -1.49 9.21 12.99
C SER A 95 -2.25 9.53 14.28
N ASP A 96 -1.98 10.67 14.92
CA ASP A 96 -2.72 11.12 16.10
C ASP A 96 -4.20 11.35 15.77
N GLU A 97 -4.52 11.90 14.59
CA GLU A 97 -5.87 12.19 14.15
C GLU A 97 -6.68 10.95 13.69
N THR A 98 -6.01 9.92 13.17
CA THR A 98 -6.70 8.85 12.42
C THR A 98 -6.43 7.44 12.90
N TYR A 99 -5.34 7.19 13.60
CA TYR A 99 -4.99 5.85 14.03
C TYR A 99 -5.86 5.37 15.20
N LEU A 100 -6.31 4.13 15.13
CA LEU A 100 -7.27 3.58 16.11
C LEU A 100 -6.74 3.59 17.56
N TRP A 101 -5.44 3.38 17.73
CA TRP A 101 -4.77 3.36 19.04
C TRP A 101 -3.78 4.52 19.16
N TYR A 102 -4.20 5.73 18.76
CA TYR A 102 -3.37 6.92 18.73
C TYR A 102 -2.75 7.26 20.08
N ASP A 103 -3.45 6.99 21.18
CA ASP A 103 -3.02 7.22 22.54
C ASP A 103 -1.99 6.19 23.07
N GLU A 104 -1.74 5.14 22.30
CA GLU A 104 -0.72 4.11 22.57
C GLU A 104 0.58 4.36 21.78
N ILE A 105 0.62 5.34 20.87
CA ILE A 105 1.84 5.69 20.10
C ILE A 105 2.80 6.49 20.99
N ALA A 106 4.06 6.05 21.02
CA ALA A 106 5.12 6.82 21.67
C ALA A 106 5.43 8.10 20.87
N ASP A 107 5.33 9.28 21.53
CA ASP A 107 5.62 10.57 20.89
C ASP A 107 7.13 10.83 20.88
N ASN A 108 7.85 10.14 20.01
CA ASN A 108 9.29 10.27 19.85
C ASN A 108 9.65 11.45 18.93
N ASP A 109 10.84 12.04 19.18
CA ASP A 109 11.39 13.10 18.35
C ASP A 109 11.63 12.60 16.91
N PRO A 110 10.97 13.20 15.89
CA PRO A 110 11.16 12.80 14.49
C PRO A 110 12.60 12.93 13.99
N GLU A 111 13.39 13.85 14.55
CA GLU A 111 14.78 14.03 14.14
C GLU A 111 15.72 12.94 14.68
N SER A 112 15.24 12.08 15.58
CA SER A 112 16.00 10.93 16.07
C SER A 112 15.99 9.72 15.11
N PHE A 113 15.29 9.81 13.99
CA PHE A 113 15.18 8.76 12.97
C PHE A 113 15.81 9.22 11.65
N ASP A 114 16.57 8.34 11.01
CA ASP A 114 17.29 8.67 9.79
C ASP A 114 16.34 8.93 8.60
N THR A 115 15.31 8.11 8.43
CA THR A 115 14.38 8.23 7.30
C THR A 115 12.94 8.47 7.72
N VAL A 116 12.09 8.92 6.80
CA VAL A 116 10.65 9.05 6.99
C VAL A 116 10.01 7.68 7.20
N ALA A 117 10.48 6.65 6.50
CA ALA A 117 9.99 5.28 6.63
C ALA A 117 10.31 4.69 8.01
N ASP A 118 11.52 4.92 8.55
CA ASP A 118 11.89 4.47 9.91
C ASP A 118 11.02 5.16 10.96
N TYR A 119 10.74 6.44 10.77
CA TYR A 119 9.83 7.17 11.67
C TYR A 119 8.41 6.63 11.58
N PHE A 120 7.88 6.40 10.37
CA PHE A 120 6.55 5.81 10.19
C PHE A 120 6.45 4.44 10.84
N ALA A 121 7.44 3.58 10.69
CA ALA A 121 7.41 2.21 11.21
C ALA A 121 7.15 2.12 12.73
N GLN A 122 7.44 3.16 13.49
CA GLN A 122 7.19 3.22 14.93
C GLN A 122 5.88 3.93 15.32
N LEU A 123 5.17 4.58 14.37
CA LEU A 123 3.89 5.26 14.65
C LEU A 123 2.73 4.25 14.77
N LYS A 124 2.90 3.26 15.62
CA LYS A 124 1.92 2.20 15.88
C LYS A 124 1.97 1.76 17.32
N THR A 125 0.92 1.06 17.76
CA THR A 125 0.90 0.41 19.05
C THR A 125 1.81 -0.83 19.08
N GLU A 126 2.56 -1.01 20.15
CA GLU A 126 3.29 -2.24 20.45
C GLU A 126 2.54 -3.12 21.48
N GLU A 127 1.34 -2.70 21.91
CA GLU A 127 0.53 -3.42 22.87
C GLU A 127 0.00 -4.74 22.29
N LEU A 128 -0.27 -5.68 23.19
CA LEU A 128 -0.80 -6.99 22.85
C LEU A 128 -2.29 -7.07 23.18
N THR A 129 -2.98 -7.94 22.48
CA THR A 129 -4.36 -8.33 22.83
C THR A 129 -4.36 -9.23 24.08
N ASP A 130 -5.52 -9.47 24.66
CA ASP A 130 -5.67 -10.40 25.81
C ASP A 130 -5.17 -11.81 25.49
N SER A 131 -5.12 -12.21 24.23
CA SER A 131 -4.60 -13.50 23.77
C SER A 131 -3.08 -13.51 23.58
N GLY A 132 -2.39 -12.35 23.75
CA GLY A 132 -0.95 -12.21 23.54
C GLY A 132 -0.53 -11.98 22.10
N ALA A 133 -1.47 -11.78 21.17
CA ALA A 133 -1.17 -11.38 19.81
C ALA A 133 -0.93 -9.86 19.72
N LYS A 134 -0.16 -9.39 18.72
CA LYS A 134 -0.03 -7.95 18.46
C LYS A 134 -1.41 -7.36 18.15
N LYS A 135 -1.72 -6.16 18.68
CA LYS A 135 -2.95 -5.43 18.33
C LYS A 135 -2.92 -5.03 16.86
N ASP A 136 -1.81 -4.44 16.42
CA ASP A 136 -1.64 -3.98 15.05
C ASP A 136 -0.78 -4.96 14.23
N ASN A 137 -1.37 -5.45 13.14
CA ASN A 137 -0.74 -6.29 12.12
C ASN A 137 -0.89 -5.68 10.71
N PHE A 138 -1.34 -4.42 10.62
CA PHE A 138 -1.72 -3.78 9.36
C PHE A 138 -0.91 -2.51 9.05
N HIS A 139 0.01 -2.15 9.95
CA HIS A 139 0.85 -0.97 9.80
C HIS A 139 2.02 -1.29 8.87
N PHE A 140 1.92 -0.85 7.62
CA PHE A 140 2.94 -1.02 6.60
C PHE A 140 2.95 0.18 5.64
N SER A 141 4.01 0.33 4.88
CA SER A 141 4.10 1.28 3.76
C SER A 141 4.67 0.58 2.54
N GLU A 142 4.30 1.05 1.37
CA GLU A 142 4.77 0.55 0.10
C GLU A 142 4.99 1.70 -0.88
N PRO A 143 5.79 1.52 -1.95
CA PRO A 143 5.91 2.53 -2.99
C PRO A 143 4.55 2.82 -3.64
N SER A 144 4.23 4.10 -3.80
CA SER A 144 2.93 4.51 -4.36
C SER A 144 2.68 3.96 -5.76
N GLU A 145 3.74 3.79 -6.56
CA GLU A 145 3.64 3.26 -7.91
C GLU A 145 3.21 1.79 -7.91
N ASP A 146 3.75 0.99 -6.99
CA ASP A 146 3.37 -0.42 -6.83
C ASP A 146 1.90 -0.53 -6.39
N TYR A 147 1.49 0.26 -5.41
CA TYR A 147 0.09 0.34 -4.97
C TYR A 147 -0.86 0.69 -6.12
N PHE A 148 -0.53 1.70 -6.91
CA PHE A 148 -1.40 2.12 -8.02
C PHE A 148 -1.42 1.12 -9.16
N GLN A 149 -0.29 0.46 -9.46
CA GLN A 149 -0.26 -0.61 -10.45
C GLN A 149 -1.17 -1.77 -10.02
N GLU A 150 -1.10 -2.19 -8.77
CA GLU A 150 -1.97 -3.22 -8.23
C GLU A 150 -3.43 -2.80 -8.24
N ALA A 151 -3.75 -1.63 -7.68
CA ALA A 151 -5.12 -1.14 -7.52
C ALA A 151 -5.82 -0.87 -8.87
N GLN A 152 -5.11 -0.41 -9.90
CA GLN A 152 -5.73 -0.04 -11.18
C GLN A 152 -5.68 -1.13 -12.25
N SER A 153 -4.61 -1.91 -12.28
CA SER A 153 -4.42 -2.93 -13.32
C SER A 153 -4.59 -4.36 -12.79
N GLY A 154 -4.58 -4.55 -11.48
CA GLY A 154 -4.51 -5.87 -10.88
C GLY A 154 -3.22 -6.62 -11.25
N VAL A 155 -2.17 -5.87 -11.65
CA VAL A 155 -0.88 -6.44 -12.05
C VAL A 155 0.16 -6.10 -11.01
N THR A 156 0.81 -7.13 -10.47
CA THR A 156 1.96 -7.00 -9.57
C THR A 156 3.21 -7.60 -10.18
N SER A 157 4.38 -7.22 -9.68
CA SER A 157 5.62 -7.92 -10.01
C SER A 157 5.84 -9.07 -9.03
N GLY A 158 6.28 -10.22 -9.54
CA GLY A 158 6.59 -11.35 -8.67
C GLY A 158 6.55 -12.70 -9.37
N TYR A 159 6.43 -13.77 -8.59
CA TYR A 159 6.35 -15.13 -9.10
C TYR A 159 4.91 -15.63 -9.28
N GLY A 160 3.91 -14.89 -8.75
CA GLY A 160 2.53 -15.33 -8.64
C GLY A 160 2.33 -16.39 -7.56
N ILE A 161 3.12 -16.33 -6.50
CA ILE A 161 2.99 -17.19 -5.32
C ILE A 161 2.43 -16.36 -4.17
N ASN A 162 1.33 -16.83 -3.61
CA ASN A 162 0.82 -16.30 -2.35
C ASN A 162 1.30 -17.20 -1.21
N TRP A 163 2.01 -16.59 -0.27
CA TRP A 163 2.67 -17.30 0.82
C TRP A 163 1.79 -17.38 2.07
N ALA A 164 1.81 -18.51 2.76
CA ALA A 164 1.27 -18.66 4.11
C ALA A 164 2.43 -18.84 5.10
N PHE A 165 2.55 -17.91 6.03
CA PHE A 165 3.52 -17.99 7.11
C PHE A 165 2.89 -18.66 8.31
N ILE A 166 3.52 -19.72 8.82
CA ILE A 166 3.03 -20.52 9.94
C ILE A 166 4.15 -20.64 10.96
N GLY A 167 3.85 -20.34 12.22
CA GLY A 167 4.82 -20.38 13.31
C GLY A 167 5.39 -19.02 13.68
N ASP A 168 6.21 -19.02 14.72
CA ASP A 168 6.92 -17.84 15.20
C ASP A 168 8.38 -17.81 14.69
N SER A 169 9.18 -16.90 15.21
CA SER A 169 10.54 -16.61 14.72
C SER A 169 11.54 -17.76 14.87
N ALA A 170 11.24 -18.82 15.60
CA ALA A 170 12.19 -19.91 15.89
C ALA A 170 12.05 -21.09 14.91
N ASP A 171 10.80 -21.42 14.54
CA ASP A 171 10.47 -22.52 13.63
C ASP A 171 9.57 -22.01 12.49
N ARG A 172 10.15 -21.24 11.58
CA ARG A 172 9.44 -20.66 10.45
C ARG A 172 9.01 -21.75 9.47
N ILE A 173 7.72 -21.77 9.17
CA ILE A 173 7.17 -22.58 8.10
C ILE A 173 6.53 -21.63 7.09
N LEU A 174 7.12 -21.54 5.90
CA LEU A 174 6.56 -20.78 4.79
C LEU A 174 6.04 -21.76 3.74
N ARG A 175 4.76 -21.63 3.39
CA ARG A 175 4.10 -22.53 2.43
C ARG A 175 3.45 -21.75 1.30
N VAL A 176 3.38 -22.37 0.15
CA VAL A 176 2.53 -21.92 -0.95
C VAL A 176 1.07 -22.04 -0.54
N ALA A 177 0.39 -20.92 -0.32
CA ALA A 177 -1.04 -20.88 0.00
C ALA A 177 -1.88 -21.10 -1.26
N TYR A 178 -1.57 -20.39 -2.32
CA TYR A 178 -2.10 -20.57 -3.68
C TYR A 178 -1.16 -19.93 -4.69
N LEU A 179 -1.43 -20.18 -5.95
CA LEU A 179 -0.69 -19.63 -7.09
C LEU A 179 -1.67 -18.85 -7.96
N GLU A 180 -1.19 -17.77 -8.55
CA GLU A 180 -1.92 -17.14 -9.65
C GLU A 180 -1.83 -18.01 -10.90
N ASP A 181 -2.93 -18.11 -11.62
CA ASP A 181 -3.01 -18.87 -12.87
C ASP A 181 -2.02 -18.26 -13.88
N ASP A 182 -1.40 -19.12 -14.70
CA ASP A 182 -0.43 -18.74 -15.74
C ASP A 182 0.80 -17.95 -15.22
N SER A 183 1.04 -17.90 -13.92
CA SER A 183 2.19 -17.24 -13.31
C SER A 183 3.51 -17.99 -13.55
N PRO A 184 4.68 -17.32 -13.46
CA PRO A 184 5.98 -17.98 -13.57
C PRO A 184 6.13 -19.20 -12.68
N ALA A 185 5.68 -19.13 -11.44
CA ALA A 185 5.75 -20.27 -10.52
C ALA A 185 4.82 -21.43 -10.89
N SER A 186 3.60 -21.12 -11.35
CA SER A 186 2.66 -22.15 -11.79
C SER A 186 3.18 -22.92 -12.99
N GLN A 187 3.82 -22.22 -13.94
CA GLN A 187 4.36 -22.80 -15.18
C GLN A 187 5.54 -23.74 -14.94
N ILE A 188 6.36 -23.49 -13.91
CA ILE A 188 7.51 -24.34 -13.59
C ILE A 188 7.19 -25.46 -12.58
N GLY A 189 5.97 -25.50 -12.06
CA GLY A 189 5.46 -26.64 -11.31
C GLY A 189 5.48 -26.51 -9.79
N PHE A 190 5.52 -25.30 -9.24
CA PHE A 190 5.15 -25.07 -7.84
C PHE A 190 3.72 -25.55 -7.60
N GLN A 191 3.44 -25.99 -6.40
CA GLN A 191 2.12 -26.48 -6.00
C GLN A 191 1.68 -25.93 -4.66
N ARG A 192 0.38 -25.75 -4.49
CA ARG A 192 -0.20 -25.43 -3.19
C ARG A 192 0.26 -26.44 -2.13
N GLY A 193 0.75 -25.94 -1.01
CA GLY A 193 1.25 -26.75 0.12
C GLY A 193 2.74 -27.03 0.07
N ASP A 194 3.44 -26.72 -1.03
CA ASP A 194 4.91 -26.78 -1.07
C ASP A 194 5.46 -25.91 0.06
N THR A 195 6.41 -26.45 0.82
CA THR A 195 7.04 -25.79 1.96
C THR A 195 8.44 -25.35 1.60
N VAL A 196 8.74 -24.05 1.74
CA VAL A 196 10.07 -23.50 1.45
C VAL A 196 11.09 -24.02 2.45
N LEU A 197 12.23 -24.48 1.97
CA LEU A 197 13.38 -24.92 2.75
C LEU A 197 14.53 -23.92 2.68
N GLU A 198 14.84 -23.45 1.46
CA GLU A 198 15.96 -22.55 1.19
C GLU A 198 15.60 -21.58 0.07
N VAL A 199 16.22 -20.40 0.11
CA VAL A 199 16.24 -19.42 -0.99
C VAL A 199 17.68 -19.00 -1.22
N ASP A 200 18.16 -19.14 -2.44
CA ASP A 200 19.55 -18.86 -2.85
C ASP A 200 20.61 -19.50 -1.94
N GLY A 201 20.33 -20.72 -1.46
CA GLY A 201 21.19 -21.45 -0.56
C GLY A 201 21.10 -21.01 0.91
N VAL A 202 20.21 -20.08 1.24
CA VAL A 202 19.97 -19.64 2.62
C VAL A 202 18.75 -20.36 3.17
N SER A 203 18.93 -21.03 4.32
CA SER A 203 17.83 -21.73 5.00
C SER A 203 16.73 -20.77 5.46
N ILE A 204 15.47 -21.18 5.31
CA ILE A 204 14.30 -20.41 5.79
C ILE A 204 14.40 -20.12 7.31
N ASN A 205 15.11 -20.94 8.07
CA ASN A 205 15.31 -20.78 9.50
C ASN A 205 16.61 -20.02 9.87
N THR A 206 17.20 -19.28 8.92
CA THR A 206 18.36 -18.42 9.24
C THR A 206 17.99 -17.40 10.32
N ASN A 207 18.96 -17.09 11.19
CA ASN A 207 18.83 -16.07 12.24
C ASN A 207 19.84 -14.92 12.09
N THR A 208 20.59 -14.90 10.96
CA THR A 208 21.51 -13.80 10.65
C THR A 208 20.80 -12.73 9.84
N GLN A 209 21.14 -11.45 10.07
CA GLN A 209 20.54 -10.35 9.33
C GLN A 209 20.74 -10.52 7.82
N ALA A 210 21.97 -10.80 7.36
CA ALA A 210 22.24 -11.03 5.95
C ALA A 210 21.42 -12.17 5.34
N GLY A 211 21.17 -13.26 6.10
CA GLY A 211 20.30 -14.33 5.65
C GLY A 211 18.83 -13.91 5.56
N ILE A 212 18.36 -13.12 6.53
CA ILE A 212 17.00 -12.57 6.52
C ILE A 212 16.81 -11.64 5.31
N ASP A 213 17.80 -10.80 5.02
CA ASP A 213 17.77 -9.89 3.86
C ASP A 213 17.68 -10.69 2.54
N THR A 214 18.49 -11.75 2.37
CA THR A 214 18.40 -12.66 1.22
C THR A 214 17.02 -13.32 1.10
N LEU A 215 16.42 -13.78 2.20
CA LEU A 215 15.08 -14.37 2.18
C LEU A 215 14.01 -13.35 1.78
N ASN A 216 14.10 -12.13 2.31
CA ASN A 216 13.14 -11.06 1.99
C ASN A 216 13.23 -10.66 0.53
N GLU A 217 14.45 -10.47 0.01
CA GLU A 217 14.68 -10.13 -1.39
C GLU A 217 14.15 -11.22 -2.33
N GLY A 218 14.45 -12.48 -2.05
CA GLY A 218 14.09 -13.60 -2.91
C GLY A 218 12.64 -14.08 -2.78
N LEU A 219 11.88 -13.70 -1.73
CA LEU A 219 10.51 -14.19 -1.52
C LEU A 219 9.44 -13.11 -1.65
N PHE A 220 9.72 -11.89 -1.17
CA PHE A 220 8.68 -10.89 -0.97
C PHE A 220 8.83 -9.64 -1.83
N SER A 221 10.00 -9.39 -2.37
CA SER A 221 10.28 -8.16 -3.12
C SER A 221 10.96 -8.38 -4.48
N PRO A 222 10.71 -9.50 -5.21
CA PRO A 222 11.35 -9.67 -6.50
C PRO A 222 10.77 -8.69 -7.52
N THR A 223 11.64 -7.96 -8.20
CA THR A 223 11.25 -7.10 -9.31
C THR A 223 11.20 -7.88 -10.62
N ASN A 224 10.47 -7.36 -11.60
CA ASN A 224 10.33 -8.04 -12.90
C ASN A 224 11.71 -8.32 -13.54
N GLY A 225 11.98 -9.58 -13.79
CA GLY A 225 13.26 -10.06 -14.34
C GLY A 225 14.23 -10.63 -13.31
N ASP A 226 14.03 -10.42 -12.02
CA ASP A 226 14.86 -11.02 -10.97
C ASP A 226 14.66 -12.54 -10.95
N SER A 227 15.74 -13.26 -10.70
CA SER A 227 15.74 -14.73 -10.71
C SER A 227 16.35 -15.27 -9.42
N HIS A 228 15.61 -16.14 -8.75
CA HIS A 228 16.03 -16.76 -7.50
C HIS A 228 15.87 -18.27 -7.54
N THR A 229 16.69 -18.96 -6.75
CA THR A 229 16.64 -20.41 -6.59
C THR A 229 15.90 -20.74 -5.29
N ILE A 230 14.75 -21.43 -5.40
CA ILE A 230 13.94 -21.80 -4.25
C ILE A 230 13.89 -23.31 -4.14
N VAL A 231 14.29 -23.84 -2.98
CA VAL A 231 14.16 -25.25 -2.62
C VAL A 231 12.91 -25.44 -1.77
N VAL A 232 12.05 -26.34 -2.19
CA VAL A 232 10.80 -26.66 -1.48
C VAL A 232 10.69 -28.15 -1.18
N ARG A 233 9.92 -28.48 -0.16
CA ARG A 233 9.42 -29.84 0.08
C ARG A 233 7.96 -29.90 -0.29
N SER A 234 7.65 -30.74 -1.26
CA SER A 234 6.26 -31.01 -1.71
C SER A 234 5.48 -31.82 -0.69
N ASN A 235 4.15 -31.87 -0.85
CA ASN A 235 3.26 -32.60 0.08
C ASN A 235 3.51 -34.10 0.14
N ASP A 236 4.14 -34.69 -0.87
CA ASP A 236 4.56 -36.10 -0.90
C ASP A 236 5.92 -36.34 -0.20
N GLY A 237 6.54 -35.28 0.34
CA GLY A 237 7.85 -35.32 0.99
C GLY A 237 9.04 -35.16 0.05
N THR A 238 8.83 -35.07 -1.26
CA THR A 238 9.90 -34.90 -2.24
C THR A 238 10.44 -33.47 -2.18
N GLU A 239 11.77 -33.34 -2.21
CA GLU A 239 12.42 -32.03 -2.34
C GLU A 239 12.62 -31.68 -3.80
N LYS A 240 12.32 -30.45 -4.16
CA LYS A 240 12.46 -29.89 -5.51
C LYS A 240 13.18 -28.57 -5.45
N THR A 241 13.97 -28.30 -6.47
CA THR A 241 14.66 -27.01 -6.65
C THR A 241 14.07 -26.34 -7.88
N PHE A 242 13.63 -25.12 -7.71
CA PHE A 242 13.10 -24.28 -8.77
C PHE A 242 13.97 -23.04 -8.98
N ASN A 243 14.33 -22.74 -10.23
CA ASN A 243 14.83 -21.44 -10.61
C ASN A 243 13.65 -20.65 -11.16
N VAL A 244 13.17 -19.67 -10.42
CA VAL A 244 12.01 -18.86 -10.78
C VAL A 244 12.42 -17.44 -11.10
N THR A 245 11.89 -16.91 -12.20
CA THR A 245 12.12 -15.52 -12.62
C THR A 245 10.82 -14.75 -12.40
N ALA A 246 10.91 -13.62 -11.73
CA ALA A 246 9.78 -12.74 -11.51
C ALA A 246 9.29 -12.12 -12.82
N GLY A 247 8.00 -11.97 -12.93
CA GLY A 247 7.31 -11.37 -14.08
C GLY A 247 6.13 -10.52 -13.63
N ASN A 248 5.44 -9.96 -14.60
CA ASN A 248 4.15 -9.30 -14.35
C ASN A 248 3.09 -10.36 -14.09
N ILE A 249 2.40 -10.23 -12.98
CA ILE A 249 1.36 -11.16 -12.51
C ILE A 249 0.02 -10.45 -12.56
N GLU A 250 -0.89 -10.96 -13.37
CA GLU A 250 -2.29 -10.55 -13.30
C GLU A 250 -2.97 -11.29 -12.13
N GLN A 251 -3.48 -10.54 -11.17
CA GLN A 251 -4.15 -11.12 -10.01
C GLN A 251 -5.55 -11.59 -10.38
N THR A 252 -5.90 -12.79 -9.94
CA THR A 252 -7.22 -13.38 -10.12
C THR A 252 -7.92 -13.53 -8.76
N PRO A 253 -8.71 -12.52 -8.34
CA PRO A 253 -9.35 -12.51 -7.02
C PRO A 253 -10.26 -13.68 -6.75
N VAL A 254 -10.91 -14.19 -7.80
CA VAL A 254 -11.84 -15.32 -7.72
C VAL A 254 -11.32 -16.50 -8.54
N GLN A 255 -10.95 -17.54 -7.85
CA GLN A 255 -10.40 -18.75 -8.46
C GLN A 255 -11.28 -19.99 -8.16
N ASN A 256 -10.99 -21.10 -8.81
CA ASN A 256 -11.58 -22.42 -8.53
C ASN A 256 -13.11 -22.44 -8.55
N VAL A 257 -13.75 -21.64 -9.40
CA VAL A 257 -15.22 -21.61 -9.54
C VAL A 257 -15.71 -22.93 -10.13
N LYS A 258 -16.52 -23.68 -9.38
CA LYS A 258 -17.06 -24.98 -9.83
C LYS A 258 -18.35 -25.37 -9.10
N THR A 259 -19.09 -26.29 -9.71
CA THR A 259 -20.19 -26.97 -9.03
C THR A 259 -19.71 -28.35 -8.55
N ILE A 260 -19.83 -28.60 -7.27
CA ILE A 260 -19.56 -29.91 -6.66
C ILE A 260 -20.90 -30.65 -6.52
N VAL A 261 -20.94 -31.88 -6.98
CA VAL A 261 -22.10 -32.77 -6.77
C VAL A 261 -21.74 -33.72 -5.65
N THR A 262 -22.48 -33.66 -4.57
CA THR A 262 -22.28 -34.52 -3.41
C THR A 262 -22.81 -35.93 -3.63
N SER A 263 -22.46 -36.87 -2.76
CA SER A 263 -22.91 -38.29 -2.87
C SER A 263 -24.42 -38.46 -2.80
N ASN A 264 -25.15 -37.52 -2.20
CA ASN A 264 -26.61 -37.48 -2.16
C ASN A 264 -27.23 -36.67 -3.33
N ASN A 265 -26.45 -36.40 -4.38
CA ASN A 265 -26.83 -35.65 -5.57
C ASN A 265 -27.22 -34.18 -5.34
N THR A 266 -26.79 -33.58 -4.22
CA THR A 266 -26.95 -32.15 -3.98
C THR A 266 -25.88 -31.37 -4.74
N ARG A 267 -26.28 -30.29 -5.42
CA ARG A 267 -25.36 -29.40 -6.15
C ARG A 267 -24.93 -28.24 -5.25
N VAL A 268 -23.62 -28.08 -5.05
CA VAL A 268 -23.02 -27.02 -4.25
C VAL A 268 -22.15 -26.15 -5.16
N GLY A 269 -22.42 -24.84 -5.23
CA GLY A 269 -21.52 -23.88 -5.84
C GLY A 269 -20.31 -23.68 -4.94
N TYR A 270 -19.11 -23.72 -5.52
CA TYR A 270 -17.85 -23.42 -4.83
C TYR A 270 -17.10 -22.36 -5.60
N MET A 271 -16.54 -21.40 -4.88
CA MET A 271 -15.54 -20.46 -5.39
C MET A 271 -14.51 -20.18 -4.29
N GLN A 272 -13.31 -19.92 -4.70
CA GLN A 272 -12.26 -19.39 -3.83
C GLN A 272 -12.15 -17.90 -4.07
N PHE A 273 -12.30 -17.11 -3.01
CA PHE A 273 -12.13 -15.67 -3.04
C PHE A 273 -10.84 -15.32 -2.28
N ASN A 274 -9.87 -14.74 -2.97
CA ASN A 274 -8.52 -14.51 -2.44
C ASN A 274 -8.30 -13.07 -1.96
N SER A 275 -8.76 -12.09 -2.74
CA SER A 275 -8.54 -10.67 -2.42
C SER A 275 -9.60 -9.78 -3.05
N HIS A 276 -9.61 -8.51 -2.64
CA HIS A 276 -10.26 -7.43 -3.36
C HIS A 276 -9.22 -6.69 -4.19
N ILE A 277 -9.50 -6.49 -5.48
CA ILE A 277 -8.85 -5.49 -6.33
C ILE A 277 -9.92 -4.48 -6.68
N GLY A 278 -9.70 -3.22 -6.37
CA GLY A 278 -10.69 -2.16 -6.49
C GLY A 278 -10.28 -1.07 -7.45
#